data_2f575d6153907b1878df8ffd72649177
#
_entry.id   2f575d6153907b1878df8ffd72649177
#
_cell.length_a   1.000
_cell.length_b   1.000
_cell.length_c   1.000
_cell.angle_alpha   90.00
_cell.angle_beta   90.00
_cell.angle_gamma   90.00
#
_symmetry.space_group_name_H-M   'P 1'
#
loop_
_entity.id
_entity.type
_entity.pdbx_description
1 polymer ?
#
loop_
_entity_poly.entity_id
_entity_poly.type
_entity_poly.pdbx_seq_one_letter_code
_entity_poly.pdbx_strand_id
1 'polypeptide(L)'
;MITAEQSNTDNIYIREVSSESDLEESLRTVKTSFLTVAKDFNLTEKDNPSNPAFTNIANLKEMKVNGVKMYGLYVGIKQEGFVAIEKANDEIFHMERLAVNPDSRHKGYGRNLIDFVVEYAKQNGGKKVSIGIINENEKLKNWYKRYGFEETGLKKFEHMSFTVCFMEKILL
;
A
#
# COMPACT_ATOMS: atom_id res chain seq x y z
N MET A 1 -31.69 17.19 31.56
CA MET A 1 -30.88 17.52 30.38
C MET A 1 -30.09 16.28 29.98
N ILE A 2 -30.47 15.62 28.93
CA ILE A 2 -29.73 14.49 28.38
C ILE A 2 -28.78 15.09 27.38
N THR A 3 -27.49 15.13 27.72
CA THR A 3 -26.44 15.48 26.77
C THR A 3 -26.32 14.31 25.78
N ALA A 4 -26.73 14.54 24.54
CA ALA A 4 -26.46 13.63 23.45
C ALA A 4 -24.94 13.55 23.28
N GLU A 5 -24.34 12.41 23.65
CA GLU A 5 -23.04 12.02 23.16
C GLU A 5 -23.18 11.89 21.64
N GLN A 6 -22.71 12.90 20.92
CA GLN A 6 -22.44 12.77 19.48
C GLN A 6 -21.35 11.71 19.34
N SER A 7 -21.75 10.50 18.95
CA SER A 7 -20.80 9.51 18.46
C SER A 7 -20.20 10.09 17.17
N ASN A 8 -19.02 10.67 17.31
CA ASN A 8 -18.20 11.13 16.20
C ASN A 8 -17.63 9.89 15.54
N THR A 9 -18.47 9.13 14.80
CA THR A 9 -17.98 8.10 13.90
C THR A 9 -17.37 8.83 12.72
N ASP A 10 -16.06 9.06 12.80
CA ASP A 10 -15.30 9.62 11.69
C ASP A 10 -15.60 8.80 10.44
N ASN A 11 -16.02 9.49 9.37
CA ASN A 11 -16.33 8.83 8.12
C ASN A 11 -15.06 8.29 7.48
N ILE A 12 -15.05 6.97 7.18
CA ILE A 12 -13.93 6.29 6.53
C ILE A 12 -14.28 6.11 5.06
N TYR A 13 -13.43 6.60 4.17
CA TYR A 13 -13.61 6.47 2.73
C TYR A 13 -12.28 6.40 1.98
N ILE A 14 -12.32 5.86 0.78
CA ILE A 14 -11.16 5.78 -0.12
C ILE A 14 -11.48 6.63 -1.35
N ARG A 15 -10.56 7.51 -1.72
CA ARG A 15 -10.66 8.31 -2.93
C ARG A 15 -9.34 8.43 -3.67
N GLU A 16 -9.41 8.75 -4.96
CA GLU A 16 -8.22 8.98 -5.79
C GLU A 16 -7.42 10.18 -5.28
N VAL A 17 -6.10 10.01 -5.28
CA VAL A 17 -5.12 11.07 -5.02
C VAL A 17 -5.01 11.92 -6.28
N SER A 18 -5.50 13.15 -6.26
CA SER A 18 -5.65 13.98 -7.46
C SER A 18 -4.90 15.31 -7.42
N SER A 19 -4.85 15.98 -6.26
CA SER A 19 -4.22 17.28 -6.10
C SER A 19 -2.75 17.18 -5.67
N GLU A 20 -2.01 18.28 -5.81
CA GLU A 20 -0.64 18.41 -5.26
C GLU A 20 -0.63 18.19 -3.74
N SER A 21 -1.60 18.75 -3.04
CA SER A 21 -1.77 18.57 -1.58
C SER A 21 -2.01 17.09 -1.22
N ASP A 22 -2.82 16.38 -2.01
CA ASP A 22 -3.04 14.95 -1.83
C ASP A 22 -1.74 14.14 -2.01
N LEU A 23 -0.93 14.51 -3.00
CA LEU A 23 0.37 13.85 -3.23
C LEU A 23 1.34 14.09 -2.08
N GLU A 24 1.40 15.31 -1.55
CA GLU A 24 2.25 15.63 -0.40
C GLU A 24 1.83 14.86 0.85
N GLU A 25 0.54 14.78 1.10
CA GLU A 25 0.00 14.00 2.23
C GLU A 25 0.27 12.50 2.06
N SER A 26 0.08 11.99 0.83
CA SER A 26 0.39 10.61 0.47
C SER A 26 1.87 10.29 0.66
N LEU A 27 2.76 11.20 0.28
CA LEU A 27 4.20 11.06 0.50
C LEU A 27 4.52 10.89 1.99
N ARG A 28 3.93 11.70 2.86
CA ARG A 28 4.09 11.56 4.31
C ARG A 28 3.60 10.21 4.81
N THR A 29 2.41 9.79 4.39
CA THR A 29 1.83 8.49 4.78
C THR A 29 2.72 7.32 4.35
N VAL A 30 3.16 7.30 3.11
CA VAL A 30 4.05 6.25 2.58
C VAL A 30 5.37 6.22 3.34
N LYS A 31 6.05 7.34 3.46
CA LYS A 31 7.35 7.41 4.14
C LYS A 31 7.25 7.01 5.61
N THR A 32 6.30 7.54 6.34
CA THR A 32 6.12 7.25 7.76
C THR A 32 5.83 5.76 7.99
N SER A 33 5.00 5.16 7.15
CA SER A 33 4.68 3.74 7.23
C SER A 33 5.90 2.86 6.91
N PHE A 34 6.57 3.10 5.79
CA PHE A 34 7.69 2.26 5.34
C PHE A 34 8.97 2.48 6.15
N LEU A 35 9.17 3.63 6.78
CA LEU A 35 10.30 3.85 7.69
C LEU A 35 10.30 2.90 8.89
N THR A 36 9.15 2.48 9.38
CA THR A 36 9.07 1.48 10.45
C THR A 36 9.63 0.13 9.99
N VAL A 37 9.30 -0.28 8.77
CA VAL A 37 9.81 -1.51 8.16
C VAL A 37 11.31 -1.38 7.84
N ALA A 38 11.73 -0.26 7.26
CA ALA A 38 13.14 0.00 6.98
C ALA A 38 14.00 -0.09 8.25
N LYS A 39 13.51 0.43 9.36
CA LYS A 39 14.17 0.32 10.66
C LYS A 39 14.25 -1.12 11.15
N ASP A 40 13.16 -1.89 11.06
CA ASP A 40 13.11 -3.27 11.53
C ASP A 40 14.04 -4.19 10.74
N PHE A 41 14.25 -3.91 9.45
CA PHE A 41 15.11 -4.71 8.56
C PHE A 41 16.45 -4.04 8.21
N ASN A 42 16.81 -2.97 8.92
CA ASN A 42 18.06 -2.23 8.72
C ASN A 42 18.28 -1.76 7.26
N LEU A 43 17.22 -1.32 6.60
CA LEU A 43 17.31 -0.81 5.24
C LEU A 43 17.83 0.63 5.26
N THR A 44 18.80 0.90 4.40
CA THR A 44 19.34 2.23 4.18
C THR A 44 19.03 2.73 2.78
N GLU A 45 18.98 4.03 2.59
CA GLU A 45 18.79 4.62 1.26
C GLU A 45 19.92 4.23 0.29
N LYS A 46 21.15 4.14 0.81
CA LYS A 46 22.32 3.73 0.04
C LYS A 46 22.17 2.31 -0.54
N ASP A 47 21.70 1.37 0.26
CA ASP A 47 21.60 -0.04 -0.13
C ASP A 47 20.26 -0.40 -0.78
N ASN A 48 19.22 0.40 -0.53
CA ASN A 48 17.86 0.17 -1.02
C ASN A 48 17.21 1.48 -1.51
N PRO A 49 17.78 2.17 -2.51
CA PRO A 49 17.34 3.49 -2.91
C PRO A 49 15.90 3.54 -3.47
N SER A 50 15.40 2.43 -3.98
CA SER A 50 14.03 2.32 -4.50
C SER A 50 12.98 1.96 -3.45
N ASN A 51 13.39 1.74 -2.19
CA ASN A 51 12.44 1.42 -1.13
C ASN A 51 11.48 2.59 -0.87
N PRO A 52 10.19 2.33 -0.67
CA PRO A 52 9.20 3.38 -0.41
C PRO A 52 9.50 4.28 0.79
N ALA A 53 10.28 3.80 1.77
CA ALA A 53 10.74 4.62 2.90
C ALA A 53 11.55 5.84 2.44
N PHE A 54 12.22 5.75 1.30
CA PHE A 54 13.12 6.77 0.75
C PHE A 54 12.56 7.47 -0.48
N THR A 55 11.29 7.25 -0.79
CA THR A 55 10.61 7.89 -1.91
C THR A 55 10.49 9.41 -1.73
N ASN A 56 10.30 10.11 -2.83
CA ASN A 56 10.11 11.57 -2.84
C ASN A 56 8.92 11.94 -3.73
N ILE A 57 8.56 13.23 -3.74
CA ILE A 57 7.42 13.71 -4.50
C ILE A 57 7.59 13.49 -6.02
N ALA A 58 8.82 13.60 -6.53
CA ALA A 58 9.09 13.37 -7.94
C ALA A 58 8.81 11.92 -8.35
N ASN A 59 9.13 10.95 -7.48
CA ASN A 59 8.81 9.53 -7.72
C ASN A 59 7.30 9.30 -7.81
N LEU A 60 6.51 9.89 -6.92
CA LEU A 60 5.05 9.75 -6.97
C LEU A 60 4.45 10.40 -8.22
N LYS A 61 4.97 11.56 -8.62
CA LYS A 61 4.55 12.23 -9.86
C LYS A 61 4.89 11.40 -11.10
N GLU A 62 6.07 10.81 -11.15
CA GLU A 62 6.49 9.92 -12.23
C GLU A 62 5.60 8.68 -12.32
N MET A 63 5.30 8.03 -11.21
CA MET A 63 4.36 6.90 -11.17
C MET A 63 3.00 7.29 -11.75
N LYS A 64 2.47 8.45 -11.39
CA LYS A 64 1.20 8.96 -11.89
C LYS A 64 1.24 9.21 -13.41
N VAL A 65 2.30 9.81 -13.93
CA VAL A 65 2.52 10.00 -15.36
C VAL A 65 2.57 8.66 -16.11
N ASN A 66 3.15 7.64 -15.50
CA ASN A 66 3.24 6.29 -16.05
C ASN A 66 1.94 5.47 -15.90
N GLY A 67 0.86 6.09 -15.47
CA GLY A 67 -0.47 5.46 -15.41
C GLY A 67 -0.77 4.69 -14.13
N VAL A 68 0.09 4.74 -13.12
CA VAL A 68 -0.17 4.16 -11.82
C VAL A 68 -1.29 4.94 -11.13
N LYS A 69 -2.32 4.24 -10.69
CA LYS A 69 -3.44 4.83 -9.95
C LYS A 69 -3.11 4.86 -8.46
N MET A 70 -3.37 5.99 -7.82
CA MET A 70 -3.09 6.19 -6.40
C MET A 70 -4.37 6.54 -5.65
N TYR A 71 -4.57 5.90 -4.50
CA TYR A 71 -5.74 6.09 -3.65
C TYR A 71 -5.32 6.30 -2.21
N GLY A 72 -6.00 7.23 -1.56
CA GLY A 72 -5.86 7.45 -0.13
C GLY A 72 -7.09 6.94 0.63
N LEU A 73 -6.84 6.33 1.79
CA LEU A 73 -7.88 6.06 2.77
C LEU A 73 -7.91 7.21 3.76
N TYR A 74 -9.07 7.82 3.92
CA TYR A 74 -9.29 8.98 4.77
C TYR A 74 -10.20 8.65 5.94
N VAL A 75 -9.88 9.23 7.08
CA VAL A 75 -10.74 9.24 8.27
C VAL A 75 -11.07 10.71 8.56
N GLY A 76 -12.31 11.11 8.28
CA GLY A 76 -12.64 12.52 8.21
C GLY A 76 -11.86 13.21 7.08
N ILE A 77 -11.05 14.21 7.41
CA ILE A 77 -10.23 14.95 6.43
C ILE A 77 -8.78 14.47 6.35
N LYS A 78 -8.37 13.55 7.24
CA LYS A 78 -6.98 13.10 7.35
C LYS A 78 -6.76 11.79 6.58
N GLN A 79 -5.70 11.76 5.79
CA GLN A 79 -5.25 10.52 5.15
C GLN A 79 -4.55 9.62 6.18
N GLU A 80 -5.06 8.42 6.37
CA GLU A 80 -4.50 7.42 7.27
C GLU A 80 -3.92 6.20 6.54
N GLY A 81 -4.21 6.06 5.26
CA GLY A 81 -3.70 4.98 4.44
C GLY A 81 -3.52 5.38 2.98
N PHE A 82 -2.74 4.58 2.28
CA PHE A 82 -2.40 4.80 0.87
C PHE A 82 -2.20 3.47 0.16
N VAL A 83 -2.55 3.42 -1.12
CA VAL A 83 -2.21 2.30 -2.00
C VAL A 83 -2.03 2.80 -3.44
N ALA A 84 -1.09 2.20 -4.15
CA ALA A 84 -0.93 2.38 -5.59
C ALA A 84 -1.31 1.10 -6.33
N ILE A 85 -1.92 1.27 -7.50
CA ILE A 85 -2.37 0.17 -8.36
C ILE A 85 -1.77 0.38 -9.74
N GLU A 86 -0.99 -0.59 -10.20
CA GLU A 86 -0.43 -0.62 -11.55
C GLU A 86 -1.04 -1.77 -12.35
N LYS A 87 -1.57 -1.47 -13.52
CA LYS A 87 -2.02 -2.49 -14.46
C LYS A 87 -0.80 -3.04 -15.19
N ALA A 88 -0.35 -4.24 -14.81
CA ALA A 88 0.80 -4.90 -15.44
C ALA A 88 0.45 -5.42 -16.85
N ASN A 89 -0.75 -5.97 -17.01
CA ASN A 89 -1.33 -6.42 -18.28
C ASN A 89 -2.86 -6.53 -18.13
N ASP A 90 -3.54 -7.14 -19.08
CA ASP A 90 -5.01 -7.23 -19.07
C ASP A 90 -5.56 -8.12 -17.93
N GLU A 91 -4.74 -8.98 -17.35
CA GLU A 91 -5.15 -9.92 -16.31
C GLU A 91 -4.55 -9.65 -14.93
N ILE A 92 -3.40 -8.96 -14.85
CA ILE A 92 -2.62 -8.80 -13.63
C ILE A 92 -2.55 -7.33 -13.21
N PHE A 93 -2.92 -7.07 -11.97
CA PHE A 93 -2.77 -5.78 -11.32
C PHE A 93 -1.76 -5.90 -10.17
N HIS A 94 -0.77 -5.03 -10.14
CA HIS A 94 0.15 -4.91 -9.01
C HIS A 94 -0.43 -3.97 -7.97
N MET A 95 -0.44 -4.42 -6.72
CA MET A 95 -0.71 -3.57 -5.57
C MET A 95 0.63 -3.15 -4.98
N GLU A 96 0.89 -1.86 -4.99
CA GLU A 96 2.17 -1.30 -4.57
C GLU A 96 1.99 -0.30 -3.44
N ARG A 97 3.01 -0.21 -2.60
CA ARG A 97 3.11 0.81 -1.54
C ARG A 97 1.89 0.86 -0.61
N LEU A 98 1.29 -0.30 -0.32
CA LEU A 98 0.23 -0.37 0.70
C LEU A 98 0.78 0.16 2.03
N ALA A 99 0.24 1.26 2.50
CA ALA A 99 0.71 1.94 3.67
C ALA A 99 -0.46 2.33 4.59
N VAL A 100 -0.27 2.17 5.88
CA VAL A 100 -1.16 2.68 6.92
C VAL A 100 -0.28 3.43 7.92
N ASN A 101 -0.67 4.64 8.31
CA ASN A 101 0.04 5.38 9.34
C ASN A 101 0.24 4.50 10.58
N PRO A 102 1.45 4.44 11.16
CA PRO A 102 1.74 3.53 12.28
C PRO A 102 0.76 3.65 13.45
N ASP A 103 0.34 4.87 13.80
CA ASP A 103 -0.61 5.13 14.89
C ASP A 103 -2.05 4.70 14.56
N SER A 104 -2.32 4.40 13.30
CA SER A 104 -3.65 4.01 12.80
C SER A 104 -3.73 2.53 12.40
N ARG A 105 -2.70 1.75 12.69
CA ARG A 105 -2.67 0.30 12.46
C ARG A 105 -3.64 -0.43 13.40
N HIS A 106 -3.97 -1.66 13.03
CA HIS A 106 -4.88 -2.55 13.80
C HIS A 106 -6.33 -2.05 13.88
N LYS A 107 -6.73 -1.14 12.99
CA LYS A 107 -8.10 -0.63 12.86
C LYS A 107 -8.83 -1.16 11.62
N GLY A 108 -8.21 -2.06 10.86
CA GLY A 108 -8.78 -2.64 9.64
C GLY A 108 -8.55 -1.84 8.37
N TYR A 109 -7.78 -0.77 8.39
CA TYR A 109 -7.56 0.11 7.22
C TYR A 109 -6.77 -0.59 6.11
N GLY A 110 -5.79 -1.40 6.47
CA GLY A 110 -5.04 -2.21 5.50
C GLY A 110 -5.94 -3.19 4.76
N ARG A 111 -6.86 -3.84 5.46
CA ARG A 111 -7.87 -4.71 4.86
C ARG A 111 -8.80 -3.94 3.91
N ASN A 112 -9.28 -2.78 4.33
CA ASN A 112 -10.12 -1.94 3.48
C ASN A 112 -9.43 -1.59 2.17
N LEU A 113 -8.13 -1.30 2.22
CA LEU A 113 -7.32 -1.01 1.03
C LEU A 113 -7.15 -2.25 0.14
N ILE A 114 -6.89 -3.42 0.71
CA ILE A 114 -6.82 -4.68 -0.07
C ILE A 114 -8.16 -4.96 -0.75
N ASP A 115 -9.27 -4.89 -0.03
CA ASP A 115 -10.61 -5.13 -0.58
C ASP A 115 -10.92 -4.15 -1.72
N PHE A 116 -10.52 -2.88 -1.57
CA PHE A 116 -10.64 -1.87 -2.61
C PHE A 116 -9.85 -2.24 -3.87
N VAL A 117 -8.58 -2.64 -3.73
CA VAL A 117 -7.73 -3.04 -4.86
C VAL A 117 -8.28 -4.26 -5.57
N VAL A 118 -8.75 -5.26 -4.83
CA VAL A 118 -9.36 -6.47 -5.38
C VAL A 118 -10.61 -6.12 -6.21
N GLU A 119 -11.47 -5.28 -5.67
CA GLU A 119 -12.68 -4.86 -6.39
C GLU A 119 -12.35 -4.02 -7.63
N TYR A 120 -11.39 -3.09 -7.50
CA TYR A 120 -10.90 -2.31 -8.63
C TYR A 120 -10.36 -3.20 -9.75
N ALA A 121 -9.52 -4.18 -9.42
CA ALA A 121 -8.96 -5.10 -10.39
C ALA A 121 -10.06 -5.92 -11.09
N LYS A 122 -11.03 -6.45 -10.35
CA LYS A 122 -12.18 -7.17 -10.92
C LYS A 122 -12.97 -6.32 -11.92
N GLN A 123 -13.29 -5.09 -11.53
CA GLN A 123 -14.06 -4.15 -12.38
C GLN A 123 -13.31 -3.77 -13.66
N ASN A 124 -11.98 -3.90 -13.66
CA ASN A 124 -11.12 -3.60 -14.81
C ASN A 124 -10.62 -4.87 -15.54
N GLY A 125 -11.26 -6.00 -15.34
CA GLY A 125 -10.97 -7.26 -16.05
C GLY A 125 -9.81 -8.06 -15.49
N GLY A 126 -9.28 -7.68 -14.33
CA GLY A 126 -8.19 -8.38 -13.67
C GLY A 126 -8.58 -9.78 -13.18
N LYS A 127 -7.65 -10.70 -13.28
CA LYS A 127 -7.78 -12.07 -12.77
C LYS A 127 -6.88 -12.34 -11.56
N LYS A 128 -5.89 -11.46 -11.37
CA LYS A 128 -4.94 -11.58 -10.26
C LYS A 128 -4.54 -10.20 -9.73
N VAL A 129 -4.30 -10.15 -8.43
CA VAL A 129 -3.55 -9.06 -7.78
C VAL A 129 -2.22 -9.63 -7.31
N SER A 130 -1.13 -8.99 -7.67
CA SER A 130 0.21 -9.39 -7.27
C SER A 130 0.89 -8.36 -6.37
N ILE A 131 1.75 -8.83 -5.48
CA ILE A 131 2.55 -8.02 -4.57
C ILE A 131 3.98 -8.55 -4.50
N GLY A 132 4.91 -7.68 -4.09
CA GLY A 132 6.27 -8.04 -3.70
C GLY A 132 6.54 -7.53 -2.29
N ILE A 133 7.03 -8.39 -1.42
CA ILE A 133 7.35 -8.06 -0.03
C ILE A 133 8.74 -8.54 0.35
N ILE A 134 9.25 -8.05 1.46
CA ILE A 134 10.49 -8.57 2.06
C ILE A 134 10.23 -10.01 2.53
N ASN A 135 10.98 -10.97 1.97
CA ASN A 135 10.79 -12.38 2.29
C ASN A 135 10.97 -12.70 3.78
N GLU A 136 11.90 -12.01 4.43
CA GLU A 136 12.20 -12.16 5.86
C GLU A 136 11.11 -11.56 6.78
N ASN A 137 10.17 -10.82 6.22
CA ASN A 137 9.03 -10.27 6.98
C ASN A 137 7.90 -11.29 7.11
N GLU A 138 8.10 -12.29 7.94
CA GLU A 138 7.15 -13.38 8.18
C GLU A 138 5.79 -12.89 8.69
N LYS A 139 5.79 -11.87 9.53
CA LYS A 139 4.55 -11.28 10.06
C LYS A 139 3.67 -10.71 8.94
N LEU A 140 4.26 -9.95 8.03
CA LEU A 140 3.56 -9.37 6.88
C LEU A 140 3.13 -10.46 5.89
N LYS A 141 4.01 -11.43 5.61
CA LYS A 141 3.70 -12.58 4.75
C LYS A 141 2.46 -13.33 5.25
N ASN A 142 2.41 -13.65 6.53
CA ASN A 142 1.27 -14.34 7.15
C ASN A 142 -0.01 -13.47 7.14
N TRP A 143 0.14 -12.17 7.29
CA TRP A 143 -0.98 -11.25 7.18
C TRP A 143 -1.60 -11.27 5.78
N TYR A 144 -0.80 -11.23 4.71
CA TYR A 144 -1.30 -11.36 3.34
C TYR A 144 -1.92 -12.73 3.06
N LYS A 145 -1.33 -13.81 3.59
CA LYS A 145 -1.91 -15.17 3.45
C LYS A 145 -3.33 -15.25 4.00
N ARG A 146 -3.62 -14.56 5.10
CA ARG A 146 -4.99 -14.49 5.65
C ARG A 146 -6.01 -13.83 4.69
N TYR A 147 -5.54 -13.00 3.77
CA TYR A 147 -6.37 -12.38 2.74
C TYR A 147 -6.35 -13.10 1.39
N GLY A 148 -5.84 -14.32 1.38
CA GLY A 148 -5.88 -15.19 0.20
C GLY A 148 -4.72 -15.01 -0.77
N PHE A 149 -3.64 -14.34 -0.38
CA PHE A 149 -2.41 -14.29 -1.16
C PHE A 149 -1.58 -15.54 -0.92
N GLU A 150 -0.99 -16.07 -1.99
CA GLU A 150 -0.09 -17.23 -1.96
C GLU A 150 1.28 -16.85 -2.53
N GLU A 151 2.33 -17.44 -1.98
CA GLU A 151 3.69 -17.23 -2.48
C GLU A 151 3.84 -17.84 -3.87
N THR A 152 4.42 -17.09 -4.80
CA THR A 152 4.64 -17.53 -6.18
C THR A 152 6.12 -17.61 -6.56
N GLY A 153 7.01 -16.96 -5.82
CA GLY A 153 8.43 -17.02 -6.10
C GLY A 153 9.25 -16.09 -5.23
N LEU A 154 10.56 -16.29 -5.29
CA LEU A 154 11.56 -15.48 -4.61
C LEU A 154 12.54 -14.90 -5.63
N LYS A 155 12.98 -13.66 -5.43
CA LYS A 155 14.03 -13.05 -6.24
C LYS A 155 14.92 -12.15 -5.40
N LYS A 156 16.24 -12.33 -5.55
CA LYS A 156 17.24 -11.41 -5.03
C LYS A 156 17.67 -10.44 -6.13
N PHE A 157 17.40 -9.16 -5.93
CA PHE A 157 17.83 -8.10 -6.82
C PHE A 157 19.18 -7.54 -6.34
N GLU A 158 20.08 -7.21 -7.28
CA GLU A 158 21.40 -6.68 -6.95
C GLU A 158 21.37 -5.37 -6.16
N HIS A 159 20.35 -4.53 -6.44
CA HIS A 159 20.16 -3.22 -5.79
C HIS A 159 19.34 -3.27 -4.51
N MET A 160 19.12 -4.46 -3.95
CA MET A 160 18.37 -4.66 -2.70
C MET A 160 19.15 -5.54 -1.74
N SER A 161 19.11 -5.21 -0.44
CA SER A 161 19.78 -5.99 0.61
C SER A 161 18.96 -7.18 1.11
N PHE A 162 17.73 -7.35 0.62
CA PHE A 162 16.81 -8.43 1.00
C PHE A 162 16.32 -9.20 -0.22
N THR A 163 15.79 -10.38 0.02
CA THR A 163 15.11 -11.19 -0.99
C THR A 163 13.65 -10.75 -1.09
N VAL A 164 13.15 -10.55 -2.31
CA VAL A 164 11.73 -10.25 -2.55
C VAL A 164 10.94 -11.55 -2.63
N CYS A 165 9.87 -11.65 -1.86
CA CYS A 165 8.86 -12.68 -1.99
C CYS A 165 7.70 -12.14 -2.81
N PHE A 166 7.42 -12.75 -3.95
CA PHE A 166 6.23 -12.45 -4.74
C PHE A 166 5.06 -13.28 -4.25
N MET A 167 3.91 -12.63 -4.17
CA MET A 167 2.65 -13.26 -3.79
C MET A 167 1.53 -12.83 -4.73
N GLU A 168 0.58 -13.71 -4.96
CA GLU A 168 -0.58 -13.43 -5.82
C GLU A 168 -1.88 -13.85 -5.14
N LYS A 169 -2.92 -13.07 -5.39
CA LYS A 169 -4.31 -13.42 -5.07
C LYS A 169 -5.08 -13.61 -6.37
N ILE A 170 -5.66 -14.79 -6.54
CA ILE A 170 -6.56 -15.11 -7.65
C ILE A 170 -7.92 -14.45 -7.39
N LEU A 171 -8.45 -13.78 -8.40
CA LEU A 171 -9.77 -13.12 -8.37
C LEU A 171 -10.81 -14.04 -8.99
N LEU A 172 -11.84 -14.31 -8.24
CA LEU A 172 -12.97 -15.14 -8.69
C LEU A 172 -14.20 -14.30 -9.00
#